data_25bc4a7191a178795fd2b41f84d0cffe
#
_entry.id   25bc4a7191a178795fd2b41f84d0cffe
#
_cell.length_a   1.000
_cell.length_b   1.000
_cell.length_c   1.000
_cell.angle_alpha   90.00
_cell.angle_beta   90.00
_cell.angle_gamma   90.00
#
_symmetry.space_group_name_H-M   'P 1'
#
loop_
_entity.id
_entity.type
_entity.pdbx_description
1 polymer ?
#
loop_
_entity_poly.entity_id
_entity_poly.type
_entity_poly.pdbx_seq_one_letter_code
_entity_poly.pdbx_strand_id
1 'polypeptide(L)'
;MGQLQFGMYVAELDRPWTDTPFMFQGFHLRTGQQLETLKKFCKHVFVDMEKTGLEDRSRPRTALPSFKVRGNTAYPETVNVETEVQRAAPVYSQTVAAVNELLRPLTQGSTVLEGKEVRDSVTRLTDSVVRNPDALLLVSKLREKSAAAHARALQVSIYMIVFARFLELAREELELLGLLGLLQDVGKTQLPASIMEKQGPLTPEQAEFAKKHVALSAEILKATPGLPSRLPELALLHHERQDGSGYPRGLKGEQIGLYGSIAAISHTFDALTAVRPYAETLSPSSALSFLYRERGTGYHSELVEQFIQCVGAFPVGSVVELNSAEVGIVIAQNLVRRLKPRVMVVLDGQGNPMRPHKILDLDKDPKVRPDEPYRIRRTMEQSKLQVDPRELFL
;
A
#
# COMPACT_ATOMS: atom_id res chain seq x y z
N MET A 1 29.46 17.80 -1.27
CA MET A 1 29.15 16.61 -0.42
C MET A 1 29.81 16.67 0.96
N GLY A 2 31.08 17.05 1.11
CA GLY A 2 31.77 17.09 2.42
C GLY A 2 31.25 18.13 3.44
N GLN A 3 30.41 19.06 3.02
CA GLN A 3 29.80 20.11 3.86
C GLN A 3 28.38 19.79 4.29
N LEU A 4 27.78 18.65 3.82
CA LEU A 4 26.44 18.26 4.19
C LEU A 4 26.36 17.86 5.66
N GLN A 5 25.41 18.45 6.39
CA GLN A 5 25.10 18.16 7.78
C GLN A 5 23.65 17.72 7.93
N PHE A 6 23.39 16.92 8.95
CA PHE A 6 22.01 16.55 9.27
C PHE A 6 21.18 17.78 9.65
N GLY A 7 19.93 17.82 9.17
CA GLY A 7 19.04 18.98 9.28
C GLY A 7 19.02 19.87 8.05
N MET A 8 19.99 19.79 7.16
CA MET A 8 19.99 20.57 5.92
C MET A 8 18.88 20.09 4.98
N TYR A 9 18.20 21.05 4.30
CA TYR A 9 17.19 20.73 3.29
C TYR A 9 17.84 20.65 1.91
N VAL A 10 17.93 19.44 1.37
CA VAL A 10 18.41 19.19 0.00
C VAL A 10 17.28 19.55 -0.96
N ALA A 11 17.44 20.65 -1.70
CA ALA A 11 16.43 21.18 -2.62
C ALA A 11 16.57 20.62 -4.03
N GLU A 12 17.82 20.50 -4.53
CA GLU A 12 18.09 20.01 -5.89
C GLU A 12 19.32 19.11 -5.90
N LEU A 13 19.41 18.27 -6.93
CA LEU A 13 20.52 17.37 -7.18
C LEU A 13 21.26 17.80 -8.45
N ASP A 14 22.52 17.37 -8.61
CA ASP A 14 23.31 17.55 -9.84
C ASP A 14 22.84 16.68 -11.02
N ARG A 15 21.71 16.02 -10.86
CA ARG A 15 21.05 15.16 -11.83
C ARG A 15 19.55 15.15 -11.61
N PRO A 16 18.76 14.69 -12.57
CA PRO A 16 17.33 14.49 -12.37
C PRO A 16 17.05 13.59 -11.16
N TRP A 17 16.07 13.93 -10.33
CA TRP A 17 15.62 13.12 -9.20
C TRP A 17 15.24 11.71 -9.62
N THR A 18 14.76 11.55 -10.87
CA THR A 18 14.42 10.27 -11.51
C THR A 18 15.60 9.29 -11.63
N ASP A 19 16.82 9.79 -11.59
CA ASP A 19 18.04 8.99 -11.72
C ASP A 19 18.63 8.62 -10.34
N THR A 20 17.85 8.83 -9.29
CA THR A 20 18.23 8.54 -7.91
C THR A 20 17.13 7.74 -7.20
N PRO A 21 17.43 7.05 -6.11
CA PRO A 21 16.43 6.32 -5.34
C PRO A 21 15.55 7.20 -4.43
N PHE A 22 15.69 8.54 -4.52
CA PHE A 22 14.85 9.45 -3.75
C PHE A 22 13.48 9.59 -4.39
N MET A 23 12.41 9.45 -3.60
CA MET A 23 11.02 9.47 -4.07
C MET A 23 10.42 10.86 -4.17
N PHE A 24 10.95 11.81 -3.42
CA PHE A 24 10.43 13.17 -3.36
C PHE A 24 11.53 14.15 -3.76
N GLN A 25 11.11 15.20 -4.48
CA GLN A 25 11.98 16.32 -4.79
C GLN A 25 12.08 17.20 -3.54
N GLY A 26 13.29 17.32 -3.00
CA GLY A 26 13.58 18.07 -1.79
C GLY A 26 13.22 17.34 -0.49
N PHE A 27 14.21 17.24 0.40
CA PHE A 27 14.02 16.64 1.72
C PHE A 27 15.08 17.16 2.71
N HIS A 28 14.75 17.09 4.02
CA HIS A 28 15.75 17.29 5.07
C HIS A 28 16.64 16.04 5.20
N LEU A 29 17.94 16.24 5.20
CA LEU A 29 18.92 15.19 5.43
C LEU A 29 18.88 14.76 6.90
N ARG A 30 18.37 13.57 7.19
CA ARG A 30 18.13 13.10 8.57
C ARG A 30 18.87 11.83 8.94
N THR A 31 19.21 11.00 7.97
CA THR A 31 19.78 9.69 8.23
C THR A 31 21.12 9.49 7.51
N GLY A 32 21.98 8.65 8.13
CA GLY A 32 23.23 8.23 7.49
C GLY A 32 23.00 7.55 6.14
N GLN A 33 21.92 6.79 6.00
CA GLN A 33 21.58 6.12 4.75
C GLN A 33 21.24 7.14 3.63
N GLN A 34 20.52 8.21 3.94
CA GLN A 34 20.28 9.30 2.98
C GLN A 34 21.60 9.96 2.54
N LEU A 35 22.51 10.22 3.49
CA LEU A 35 23.81 10.80 3.20
C LEU A 35 24.67 9.88 2.31
N GLU A 36 24.75 8.60 2.61
CA GLU A 36 25.46 7.63 1.79
C GLU A 36 24.84 7.47 0.40
N THR A 37 23.52 7.49 0.32
CA THR A 37 22.80 7.48 -0.96
C THR A 37 23.14 8.72 -1.79
N LEU A 38 23.12 9.92 -1.19
CA LEU A 38 23.52 11.14 -1.87
C LEU A 38 24.96 11.03 -2.37
N LYS A 39 25.90 10.57 -1.54
CA LYS A 39 27.31 10.38 -1.94
C LYS A 39 27.48 9.40 -3.09
N LYS A 40 26.67 8.33 -3.11
CA LYS A 40 26.70 7.30 -4.15
C LYS A 40 26.19 7.80 -5.50
N PHE A 41 25.15 8.62 -5.50
CA PHE A 41 24.45 9.00 -6.73
C PHE A 41 24.80 10.43 -7.20
N CYS A 42 25.24 11.33 -6.33
CA CYS A 42 25.45 12.74 -6.64
C CYS A 42 26.91 13.18 -6.34
N LYS A 43 27.45 14.06 -7.18
CA LYS A 43 28.73 14.71 -6.92
C LYS A 43 28.56 15.95 -6.05
N HIS A 44 27.46 16.68 -6.24
CA HIS A 44 27.05 17.83 -5.43
C HIS A 44 25.52 17.90 -5.37
N VAL A 45 25.02 18.62 -4.39
CA VAL A 45 23.61 18.90 -4.18
C VAL A 45 23.42 20.35 -3.79
N PHE A 46 22.24 20.91 -4.06
CA PHE A 46 21.87 22.27 -3.66
C PHE A 46 21.06 22.21 -2.38
N VAL A 47 21.43 23.03 -1.41
CA VAL A 47 20.79 23.11 -0.10
C VAL A 47 20.02 24.43 -0.02
N ASP A 48 18.73 24.33 0.33
CA ASP A 48 17.90 25.49 0.61
C ASP A 48 18.13 25.93 2.06
N MET A 49 18.81 27.07 2.24
CA MET A 49 19.16 27.59 3.56
C MET A 49 17.95 28.15 4.31
N GLU A 50 16.92 28.63 3.61
CA GLU A 50 15.69 29.11 4.25
C GLU A 50 14.91 27.95 4.88
N LYS A 51 14.81 26.83 4.19
CA LYS A 51 14.18 25.63 4.69
C LYS A 51 15.04 24.85 5.69
N THR A 52 16.34 24.97 5.63
CA THR A 52 17.29 24.30 6.56
C THR A 52 17.07 24.72 8.02
N GLY A 53 16.59 25.93 8.28
CA GLY A 53 16.30 26.44 9.64
C GLY A 53 14.86 26.19 10.14
N LEU A 54 13.97 25.71 9.27
CA LEU A 54 12.53 25.56 9.55
C LEU A 54 12.15 24.15 10.08
N GLU A 55 13.10 23.39 10.59
CA GLU A 55 12.72 22.18 11.32
C GLU A 55 11.83 22.57 12.50
N ASP A 56 10.62 22.07 12.48
CA ASP A 56 9.68 22.20 13.57
C ASP A 56 10.27 21.55 14.83
N ARG A 57 10.91 22.38 15.67
CA ARG A 57 11.50 21.97 16.95
C ARG A 57 10.46 21.49 17.96
N SER A 58 9.16 21.63 17.65
CA SER A 58 8.06 21.23 18.51
C SER A 58 7.71 19.73 18.39
N ARG A 59 8.26 19.02 17.36
CA ARG A 59 8.05 17.58 17.26
C ARG A 59 9.01 16.85 18.18
N PRO A 60 8.52 16.14 19.21
CA PRO A 60 9.41 15.35 20.06
C PRO A 60 10.16 14.35 19.16
N ARG A 61 11.49 14.26 19.36
CA ARG A 61 12.27 13.13 18.84
C ARG A 61 11.66 11.89 19.48
N THR A 62 10.78 11.21 18.75
CA THR A 62 10.27 9.90 19.18
C THR A 62 11.48 9.02 19.42
N ALA A 63 11.56 8.43 20.59
CA ALA A 63 12.56 7.41 20.91
C ALA A 63 12.59 6.41 19.75
N LEU A 64 13.79 5.93 19.40
CA LEU A 64 13.93 4.89 18.39
C LEU A 64 13.03 3.71 18.80
N PRO A 65 12.26 3.14 17.84
CA PRO A 65 11.37 2.04 18.17
C PRO A 65 12.15 0.86 18.79
N SER A 66 11.60 0.28 19.83
CA SER A 66 12.19 -0.86 20.52
C SER A 66 12.11 -2.16 19.73
N PHE A 67 11.30 -2.20 18.67
CA PHE A 67 11.17 -3.39 17.82
C PHE A 67 11.93 -3.25 16.51
N LYS A 68 12.47 -4.37 16.04
CA LYS A 68 13.14 -4.46 14.76
C LYS A 68 12.11 -4.38 13.63
N VAL A 69 12.26 -3.39 12.75
CA VAL A 69 11.34 -3.15 11.63
C VAL A 69 11.50 -4.19 10.52
N ARG A 70 12.71 -4.66 10.25
CA ARG A 70 12.98 -5.66 9.20
C ARG A 70 13.33 -7.04 9.77
N GLY A 71 12.84 -8.08 9.10
CA GLY A 71 13.24 -9.47 9.32
C GLY A 71 14.59 -9.82 8.66
N ASN A 72 14.77 -11.11 8.38
CA ASN A 72 15.98 -11.65 7.75
C ASN A 72 15.67 -12.64 6.62
N THR A 73 14.40 -12.73 6.19
CA THR A 73 13.96 -13.70 5.18
C THR A 73 14.01 -13.07 3.80
N ALA A 74 14.94 -13.50 2.96
CA ALA A 74 15.01 -13.05 1.58
C ALA A 74 13.95 -13.75 0.72
N TYR A 75 13.22 -12.96 -0.07
CA TYR A 75 12.21 -13.43 -1.02
C TYR A 75 12.59 -12.99 -2.44
N PRO A 76 13.49 -13.72 -3.13
CA PRO A 76 13.79 -13.43 -4.53
C PRO A 76 12.55 -13.64 -5.39
N GLU A 77 12.37 -12.80 -6.40
CA GLU A 77 11.32 -13.03 -7.39
C GLU A 77 11.68 -14.27 -8.23
N THR A 78 10.79 -15.26 -8.23
CA THR A 78 11.01 -16.54 -8.93
C THR A 78 10.28 -16.64 -10.24
N VAL A 79 9.30 -15.77 -10.47
CA VAL A 79 8.44 -15.75 -11.66
C VAL A 79 8.21 -14.29 -12.07
N ASN A 80 8.20 -14.00 -13.38
CA ASN A 80 7.85 -12.66 -13.86
C ASN A 80 6.36 -12.36 -13.66
N VAL A 81 6.01 -11.07 -13.66
CA VAL A 81 4.64 -10.61 -13.37
C VAL A 81 3.63 -11.16 -14.38
N GLU A 82 3.98 -11.24 -15.68
CA GLU A 82 3.09 -11.69 -16.74
C GLU A 82 2.66 -13.17 -16.54
N THR A 83 3.60 -14.00 -16.14
CA THR A 83 3.32 -15.42 -15.84
C THR A 83 2.56 -15.58 -14.54
N GLU A 84 2.95 -14.83 -13.49
CA GLU A 84 2.29 -14.95 -12.19
C GLU A 84 0.87 -14.40 -12.20
N VAL A 85 0.55 -13.37 -12.98
CA VAL A 85 -0.81 -12.82 -13.12
C VAL A 85 -1.80 -13.92 -13.56
N GLN A 86 -1.41 -14.80 -14.49
CA GLN A 86 -2.26 -15.92 -14.93
C GLN A 86 -2.59 -16.89 -13.79
N ARG A 87 -1.65 -17.08 -12.83
CA ARG A 87 -1.85 -17.91 -11.64
C ARG A 87 -2.56 -17.15 -10.53
N ALA A 88 -2.26 -15.88 -10.36
CA ALA A 88 -2.83 -15.01 -9.32
C ALA A 88 -4.32 -14.70 -9.55
N ALA A 89 -4.75 -14.58 -10.81
CA ALA A 89 -6.12 -14.25 -11.16
C ALA A 89 -7.16 -15.28 -10.65
N PRO A 90 -7.00 -16.58 -10.83
CA PRO A 90 -7.89 -17.56 -10.22
C PRO A 90 -7.79 -17.59 -8.70
N VAL A 91 -6.60 -17.45 -8.10
CA VAL A 91 -6.43 -17.36 -6.63
C VAL A 91 -7.22 -16.18 -6.07
N TYR A 92 -7.11 -15.01 -6.68
CA TYR A 92 -7.88 -13.83 -6.29
C TYR A 92 -9.40 -14.09 -6.33
N SER A 93 -9.91 -14.63 -7.45
CA SER A 93 -11.34 -14.91 -7.62
C SER A 93 -11.87 -15.94 -6.63
N GLN A 94 -11.11 -17.01 -6.40
CA GLN A 94 -11.46 -18.06 -5.41
C GLN A 94 -11.44 -17.47 -3.99
N THR A 95 -10.48 -16.60 -3.67
CA THR A 95 -10.44 -15.94 -2.36
C THR A 95 -11.62 -15.00 -2.17
N VAL A 96 -12.00 -14.22 -3.19
CA VAL A 96 -13.22 -13.37 -3.13
C VAL A 96 -14.46 -14.23 -2.86
N ALA A 97 -14.62 -15.35 -3.56
CA ALA A 97 -15.75 -16.27 -3.34
C ALA A 97 -15.73 -16.85 -1.92
N ALA A 98 -14.57 -17.34 -1.45
CA ALA A 98 -14.40 -17.87 -0.12
C ALA A 98 -14.70 -16.84 0.99
N VAL A 99 -14.26 -15.58 0.82
CA VAL A 99 -14.56 -14.49 1.76
C VAL A 99 -16.06 -14.17 1.80
N ASN A 100 -16.73 -14.16 0.66
CA ASN A 100 -18.18 -13.94 0.60
C ASN A 100 -18.95 -15.04 1.35
N GLU A 101 -18.61 -16.31 1.12
CA GLU A 101 -19.22 -17.43 1.83
C GLU A 101 -18.91 -17.40 3.32
N LEU A 102 -17.68 -17.05 3.68
CA LEU A 102 -17.24 -16.91 5.06
C LEU A 102 -18.06 -15.88 5.84
N LEU A 103 -18.31 -14.71 5.23
CA LEU A 103 -18.96 -13.58 5.89
C LEU A 103 -20.49 -13.70 5.89
N ARG A 104 -21.06 -14.53 5.03
CA ARG A 104 -22.51 -14.75 4.95
C ARG A 104 -23.16 -15.16 6.28
N PRO A 105 -22.62 -16.13 7.05
CA PRO A 105 -23.19 -16.48 8.35
C PRO A 105 -23.21 -15.31 9.34
N LEU A 106 -22.19 -14.45 9.32
CA LEU A 106 -22.11 -13.28 10.21
C LEU A 106 -23.22 -12.25 9.90
N THR A 107 -23.54 -12.04 8.63
CA THR A 107 -24.66 -11.16 8.23
C THR A 107 -26.02 -11.76 8.58
N GLN A 108 -26.08 -13.05 8.89
CA GLN A 108 -27.27 -13.79 9.34
C GLN A 108 -27.33 -13.97 10.86
N GLY A 109 -26.44 -13.29 11.60
CA GLY A 109 -26.43 -13.31 13.08
C GLY A 109 -25.51 -14.35 13.72
N SER A 110 -24.73 -15.10 12.95
CA SER A 110 -23.64 -15.92 13.51
C SER A 110 -22.54 -15.03 14.11
N THR A 111 -21.78 -15.57 15.03
CA THR A 111 -20.60 -14.91 15.64
C THR A 111 -19.30 -15.70 15.41
N VAL A 112 -19.35 -16.75 14.58
CA VAL A 112 -18.24 -17.69 14.37
C VAL A 112 -18.00 -17.87 12.87
N LEU A 113 -16.73 -17.96 12.48
CA LEU A 113 -16.26 -18.16 11.10
C LEU A 113 -15.69 -19.58 10.90
N GLU A 114 -15.52 -19.99 9.65
CA GLU A 114 -14.80 -21.20 9.26
C GLU A 114 -13.29 -20.88 9.09
N GLY A 115 -12.56 -20.91 10.21
CA GLY A 115 -11.17 -20.46 10.28
C GLY A 115 -10.20 -21.20 9.35
N LYS A 116 -10.46 -22.46 8.98
CA LYS A 116 -9.59 -23.25 8.11
C LYS A 116 -9.58 -22.70 6.68
N GLU A 117 -10.75 -22.45 6.07
CA GLU A 117 -10.85 -21.98 4.69
C GLU A 117 -10.19 -20.61 4.50
N VAL A 118 -10.30 -19.75 5.52
CA VAL A 118 -9.64 -18.43 5.52
C VAL A 118 -8.13 -18.59 5.48
N ARG A 119 -7.57 -19.44 6.35
CA ARG A 119 -6.12 -19.69 6.38
C ARG A 119 -5.62 -20.23 5.06
N ASP A 120 -6.31 -21.25 4.51
CA ASP A 120 -5.93 -21.83 3.21
C ASP A 120 -5.96 -20.80 2.08
N SER A 121 -6.91 -19.87 2.12
CA SER A 121 -6.99 -18.76 1.16
C SER A 121 -5.82 -17.78 1.32
N VAL A 122 -5.49 -17.38 2.55
CA VAL A 122 -4.36 -16.49 2.83
C VAL A 122 -3.02 -17.16 2.48
N THR A 123 -2.87 -18.45 2.74
CA THR A 123 -1.68 -19.21 2.33
C THR A 123 -1.48 -19.15 0.81
N ARG A 124 -2.54 -19.34 0.00
CA ARG A 124 -2.46 -19.22 -1.47
C ARG A 124 -2.10 -17.79 -1.93
N LEU A 125 -2.64 -16.74 -1.27
CA LEU A 125 -2.25 -15.36 -1.54
C LEU A 125 -0.77 -15.15 -1.22
N THR A 126 -0.32 -15.63 -0.07
CA THR A 126 1.08 -15.53 0.36
C THR A 126 2.02 -16.22 -0.62
N ASP A 127 1.67 -17.42 -1.10
CA ASP A 127 2.44 -18.13 -2.12
C ASP A 127 2.62 -17.30 -3.39
N SER A 128 1.55 -16.66 -3.85
CA SER A 128 1.61 -15.80 -5.04
C SER A 128 2.50 -14.57 -4.79
N VAL A 129 2.33 -13.87 -3.66
CA VAL A 129 3.14 -12.70 -3.29
C VAL A 129 4.62 -13.06 -3.13
N VAL A 130 4.92 -14.24 -2.57
CA VAL A 130 6.30 -14.71 -2.42
C VAL A 130 6.96 -14.92 -3.79
N ARG A 131 6.24 -15.51 -4.76
CA ARG A 131 6.75 -15.69 -6.14
C ARG A 131 6.91 -14.37 -6.88
N ASN A 132 5.90 -13.50 -6.81
CA ASN A 132 5.96 -12.16 -7.41
C ASN A 132 4.99 -11.22 -6.67
N PRO A 133 5.48 -10.13 -6.02
CA PRO A 133 4.65 -9.24 -5.21
C PRO A 133 3.69 -8.38 -6.04
N ASP A 134 4.01 -8.11 -7.30
CA ASP A 134 3.26 -7.18 -8.15
C ASP A 134 2.02 -7.83 -8.78
N ALA A 135 2.03 -9.15 -8.99
CA ALA A 135 0.98 -9.85 -9.72
C ALA A 135 -0.39 -9.75 -9.03
N LEU A 136 -0.48 -10.03 -7.72
CA LEU A 136 -1.74 -9.91 -6.98
C LEU A 136 -2.19 -8.46 -6.82
N LEU A 137 -1.27 -7.51 -6.64
CA LEU A 137 -1.58 -6.08 -6.63
C LEU A 137 -2.21 -5.66 -7.96
N LEU A 138 -1.65 -6.11 -9.08
CA LEU A 138 -2.16 -5.80 -10.41
C LEU A 138 -3.56 -6.40 -10.61
N VAL A 139 -3.72 -7.71 -10.33
CA VAL A 139 -5.02 -8.39 -10.46
C VAL A 139 -6.09 -7.72 -9.61
N SER A 140 -5.78 -7.37 -8.36
CA SER A 140 -6.74 -6.74 -7.46
C SER A 140 -7.19 -5.37 -7.98
N LYS A 141 -6.27 -4.55 -8.48
CA LYS A 141 -6.58 -3.23 -9.04
C LYS A 141 -7.36 -3.30 -10.34
N LEU A 142 -7.06 -4.24 -11.21
CA LEU A 142 -7.77 -4.43 -12.47
C LEU A 142 -9.20 -4.96 -12.28
N ARG A 143 -9.45 -5.69 -11.19
CA ARG A 143 -10.78 -6.26 -10.86
C ARG A 143 -11.60 -5.42 -9.88
N GLU A 144 -11.07 -4.30 -9.40
CA GLU A 144 -11.75 -3.39 -8.46
C GLU A 144 -12.89 -2.63 -9.15
N LYS A 145 -14.02 -3.31 -9.43
CA LYS A 145 -15.29 -2.68 -9.86
C LYS A 145 -16.32 -2.58 -8.74
N SER A 146 -16.04 -3.15 -7.57
CA SER A 146 -17.00 -3.26 -6.47
C SER A 146 -16.49 -2.48 -5.26
N ALA A 147 -17.28 -1.51 -4.81
CA ALA A 147 -17.10 -0.87 -3.50
C ALA A 147 -17.44 -1.79 -2.31
N ALA A 148 -17.62 -3.09 -2.56
CA ALA A 148 -18.01 -4.04 -1.54
C ALA A 148 -16.92 -4.16 -0.45
N ALA A 149 -17.36 -4.18 0.80
CA ALA A 149 -16.47 -4.29 1.98
C ALA A 149 -15.50 -5.49 1.89
N HIS A 150 -15.94 -6.57 1.25
CA HIS A 150 -15.16 -7.80 1.07
C HIS A 150 -13.96 -7.63 0.12
N ALA A 151 -14.14 -6.88 -0.98
CA ALA A 151 -13.06 -6.58 -1.92
C ALA A 151 -11.97 -5.72 -1.24
N ARG A 152 -12.39 -4.82 -0.36
CA ARG A 152 -11.48 -3.98 0.43
C ARG A 152 -10.69 -4.77 1.47
N ALA A 153 -11.32 -5.69 2.19
CA ALA A 153 -10.65 -6.56 3.13
C ALA A 153 -9.53 -7.38 2.44
N LEU A 154 -9.83 -7.93 1.25
CA LEU A 154 -8.84 -8.64 0.45
C LEU A 154 -7.71 -7.73 -0.03
N GLN A 155 -8.03 -6.49 -0.44
CA GLN A 155 -7.01 -5.52 -0.85
C GLN A 155 -6.06 -5.17 0.29
N VAL A 156 -6.59 -4.92 1.50
CA VAL A 156 -5.77 -4.66 2.70
C VAL A 156 -4.89 -5.87 3.03
N SER A 157 -5.45 -7.10 2.95
CA SER A 157 -4.70 -8.35 3.13
C SER A 157 -3.50 -8.43 2.17
N ILE A 158 -3.72 -8.17 0.89
CA ILE A 158 -2.64 -8.17 -0.13
C ILE A 158 -1.58 -7.11 0.19
N TYR A 159 -1.97 -5.88 0.53
CA TYR A 159 -1.00 -4.84 0.93
C TYR A 159 -0.18 -5.26 2.14
N MET A 160 -0.80 -5.86 3.16
CA MET A 160 -0.09 -6.31 4.35
C MET A 160 0.90 -7.43 4.04
N ILE A 161 0.53 -8.43 3.22
CA ILE A 161 1.42 -9.53 2.82
C ILE A 161 2.60 -8.98 1.99
N VAL A 162 2.33 -8.09 1.02
CA VAL A 162 3.37 -7.48 0.17
C VAL A 162 4.32 -6.63 1.02
N PHE A 163 3.78 -5.86 1.97
CA PHE A 163 4.60 -5.04 2.85
C PHE A 163 5.43 -5.90 3.81
N ALA A 164 4.86 -6.94 4.40
CA ALA A 164 5.57 -7.89 5.24
C ALA A 164 6.73 -8.60 4.49
N ARG A 165 6.47 -9.00 3.22
CA ARG A 165 7.51 -9.55 2.34
C ARG A 165 8.63 -8.53 2.07
N PHE A 166 8.27 -7.28 1.78
CA PHE A 166 9.24 -6.20 1.58
C PHE A 166 10.10 -5.94 2.83
N LEU A 167 9.50 -6.08 4.01
CA LEU A 167 10.20 -6.00 5.30
C LEU A 167 11.00 -7.26 5.64
N GLU A 168 11.03 -8.27 4.78
CA GLU A 168 11.77 -9.52 4.97
C GLU A 168 11.33 -10.31 6.24
N LEU A 169 10.06 -10.18 6.63
CA LEU A 169 9.49 -10.92 7.76
C LEU A 169 9.38 -12.42 7.45
N ALA A 170 9.31 -13.26 8.48
CA ALA A 170 9.14 -14.71 8.29
C ALA A 170 7.81 -15.04 7.61
N ARG A 171 7.72 -16.20 6.92
CA ARG A 171 6.52 -16.60 6.19
C ARG A 171 5.27 -16.64 7.06
N GLU A 172 5.40 -17.15 8.26
CA GLU A 172 4.32 -17.23 9.25
C GLU A 172 3.77 -15.84 9.62
N GLU A 173 4.65 -14.82 9.60
CA GLU A 173 4.26 -13.43 9.85
C GLU A 173 3.54 -12.83 8.64
N LEU A 174 3.94 -13.19 7.40
CA LEU A 174 3.21 -12.82 6.18
C LEU A 174 1.78 -13.35 6.24
N GLU A 175 1.61 -14.63 6.57
CA GLU A 175 0.29 -15.27 6.68
C GLU A 175 -0.54 -14.66 7.82
N LEU A 176 0.07 -14.38 8.98
CA LEU A 176 -0.61 -13.72 10.10
C LEU A 176 -1.10 -12.31 9.70
N LEU A 177 -0.27 -11.52 9.03
CA LEU A 177 -0.62 -10.18 8.56
C LEU A 177 -1.66 -10.25 7.44
N GLY A 178 -1.60 -11.25 6.57
CA GLY A 178 -2.63 -11.51 5.57
C GLY A 178 -4.00 -11.80 6.20
N LEU A 179 -4.03 -12.66 7.22
CA LEU A 179 -5.24 -12.92 8.01
C LEU A 179 -5.75 -11.68 8.72
N LEU A 180 -4.84 -10.91 9.31
CA LEU A 180 -5.19 -9.65 9.97
C LEU A 180 -5.84 -8.68 8.99
N GLY A 181 -5.23 -8.43 7.83
CA GLY A 181 -5.77 -7.54 6.81
C GLY A 181 -7.13 -7.95 6.29
N LEU A 182 -7.37 -9.26 6.19
CA LEU A 182 -8.64 -9.81 5.72
C LEU A 182 -9.76 -9.71 6.77
N LEU A 183 -9.43 -9.85 8.05
CA LEU A 183 -10.41 -10.08 9.11
C LEU A 183 -10.51 -8.94 10.14
N GLN A 184 -9.60 -7.96 10.18
CA GLN A 184 -9.59 -6.91 11.19
C GLN A 184 -10.88 -6.08 11.24
N ASP A 185 -11.60 -6.01 10.12
CA ASP A 185 -12.82 -5.24 9.93
C ASP A 185 -14.10 -6.10 9.96
N VAL A 186 -14.00 -7.40 10.28
CA VAL A 186 -15.12 -8.33 10.21
C VAL A 186 -16.30 -7.94 11.11
N GLY A 187 -16.04 -7.24 12.20
CA GLY A 187 -17.06 -6.69 13.10
C GLY A 187 -17.99 -5.66 12.46
N LYS A 188 -17.62 -5.09 11.30
CA LYS A 188 -18.51 -4.20 10.51
C LYS A 188 -19.80 -4.92 10.08
N THR A 189 -19.77 -6.25 9.93
CA THR A 189 -20.95 -7.06 9.61
C THR A 189 -22.02 -7.03 10.70
N GLN A 190 -21.64 -6.68 11.93
CA GLN A 190 -22.54 -6.57 13.07
C GLN A 190 -23.06 -5.13 13.29
N LEU A 191 -22.62 -4.17 12.49
CA LEU A 191 -23.11 -2.80 12.58
C LEU A 191 -24.44 -2.64 11.81
N PRO A 192 -25.36 -1.77 12.29
CA PRO A 192 -26.61 -1.48 11.59
C PRO A 192 -26.39 -0.97 10.17
N ALA A 193 -27.21 -1.41 9.22
CA ALA A 193 -27.19 -0.97 7.84
C ALA A 193 -27.32 0.58 7.72
N SER A 194 -28.07 1.22 8.63
CA SER A 194 -28.21 2.68 8.69
C SER A 194 -26.90 3.44 8.91
N ILE A 195 -25.85 2.75 9.41
CA ILE A 195 -24.49 3.30 9.55
C ILE A 195 -23.65 2.89 8.34
N MET A 196 -23.70 1.59 7.97
CA MET A 196 -22.81 1.03 6.95
C MET A 196 -23.17 1.48 5.53
N GLU A 197 -24.45 1.69 5.25
CA GLU A 197 -24.99 2.07 3.93
C GLU A 197 -25.35 3.55 3.84
N LYS A 198 -25.03 4.34 4.88
CA LYS A 198 -25.36 5.76 4.91
C LYS A 198 -24.68 6.50 3.78
N GLN A 199 -25.50 7.27 3.05
CA GLN A 199 -25.04 8.20 2.03
C GLN A 199 -24.58 9.50 2.70
N GLY A 200 -23.28 9.84 2.57
CA GLY A 200 -22.69 11.05 3.15
C GLY A 200 -22.00 10.82 4.51
N PRO A 201 -21.52 11.90 5.17
CA PRO A 201 -20.74 11.78 6.40
C PRO A 201 -21.60 11.25 7.57
N LEU A 202 -20.96 10.50 8.46
CA LEU A 202 -21.57 10.07 9.72
C LEU A 202 -21.70 11.25 10.67
N THR A 203 -22.76 11.26 11.50
CA THR A 203 -22.81 12.18 12.64
C THR A 203 -21.74 11.78 13.68
N PRO A 204 -21.36 12.68 14.63
CA PRO A 204 -20.42 12.33 15.70
C PRO A 204 -20.84 11.06 16.47
N GLU A 205 -22.12 10.92 16.80
CA GLU A 205 -22.67 9.76 17.52
C GLU A 205 -22.59 8.47 16.67
N GLN A 206 -22.88 8.59 15.37
CA GLN A 206 -22.76 7.46 14.43
C GLN A 206 -21.29 7.06 14.23
N ALA A 207 -20.38 8.04 14.19
CA ALA A 207 -18.96 7.79 14.08
C ALA A 207 -18.42 7.06 15.33
N GLU A 208 -18.84 7.49 16.54
CA GLU A 208 -18.51 6.77 17.77
C GLU A 208 -19.08 5.36 17.79
N PHE A 209 -20.32 5.20 17.35
CA PHE A 209 -20.93 3.87 17.28
C PHE A 209 -20.19 2.97 16.27
N ALA A 210 -19.78 3.51 15.13
CA ALA A 210 -19.04 2.77 14.11
C ALA A 210 -17.69 2.24 14.61
N LYS A 211 -17.03 2.91 15.57
CA LYS A 211 -15.78 2.45 16.18
C LYS A 211 -15.92 1.09 16.90
N LYS A 212 -17.15 0.71 17.30
CA LYS A 212 -17.42 -0.57 17.96
C LYS A 212 -17.06 -1.78 17.09
N HIS A 213 -16.95 -1.60 15.74
CA HIS A 213 -16.54 -2.70 14.86
C HIS A 213 -15.20 -3.31 15.28
N VAL A 214 -14.31 -2.53 15.85
CA VAL A 214 -12.97 -3.00 16.26
C VAL A 214 -13.08 -4.05 17.39
N ALA A 215 -13.85 -3.74 18.42
CA ALA A 215 -14.11 -4.69 19.52
C ALA A 215 -14.91 -5.91 19.04
N LEU A 216 -15.96 -5.70 18.23
CA LEU A 216 -16.76 -6.77 17.64
C LEU A 216 -15.90 -7.69 16.76
N SER A 217 -14.95 -7.15 16.00
CA SER A 217 -13.99 -7.96 15.23
C SER A 217 -13.18 -8.87 16.15
N ALA A 218 -12.63 -8.32 17.22
CA ALA A 218 -11.83 -9.11 18.18
C ALA A 218 -12.67 -10.22 18.84
N GLU A 219 -13.94 -9.95 19.18
CA GLU A 219 -14.85 -10.95 19.75
C GLU A 219 -15.14 -12.10 18.77
N ILE A 220 -15.46 -11.78 17.50
CA ILE A 220 -15.67 -12.77 16.44
C ILE A 220 -14.42 -13.62 16.25
N LEU A 221 -13.24 -12.98 16.13
CA LEU A 221 -11.99 -13.69 15.92
C LEU A 221 -11.62 -14.59 17.11
N LYS A 222 -11.89 -14.15 18.34
CA LYS A 222 -11.68 -14.94 19.56
C LYS A 222 -12.59 -16.17 19.61
N ALA A 223 -13.83 -16.05 19.13
CA ALA A 223 -14.80 -17.13 19.10
C ALA A 223 -14.55 -18.13 17.95
N THR A 224 -13.72 -17.76 16.95
CA THR A 224 -13.49 -18.57 15.75
C THR A 224 -12.37 -19.60 15.96
N PRO A 225 -12.67 -20.91 15.93
CA PRO A 225 -11.65 -21.96 16.09
C PRO A 225 -10.65 -21.95 14.92
N GLY A 226 -9.42 -22.36 15.22
CA GLY A 226 -8.39 -22.59 14.20
C GLY A 226 -7.71 -21.32 13.68
N LEU A 227 -8.05 -20.11 14.16
CA LEU A 227 -7.29 -18.90 13.90
C LEU A 227 -6.12 -18.74 14.89
N PRO A 228 -5.04 -18.05 14.51
CA PRO A 228 -3.94 -17.75 15.42
C PRO A 228 -4.43 -17.00 16.68
N SER A 229 -4.02 -17.46 17.87
CA SER A 229 -4.46 -16.88 19.15
C SER A 229 -4.14 -15.39 19.34
N ARG A 230 -3.13 -14.88 18.62
CA ARG A 230 -2.76 -13.45 18.62
C ARG A 230 -3.68 -12.56 17.79
N LEU A 231 -4.43 -13.14 16.83
CA LEU A 231 -5.18 -12.38 15.84
C LEU A 231 -6.24 -11.44 16.45
N PRO A 232 -7.03 -11.83 17.48
CA PRO A 232 -8.00 -10.95 18.12
C PRO A 232 -7.37 -9.68 18.71
N GLU A 233 -6.23 -9.80 19.39
CA GLU A 233 -5.51 -8.66 19.95
C GLU A 233 -4.94 -7.74 18.86
N LEU A 234 -4.41 -8.30 17.79
CA LEU A 234 -3.88 -7.53 16.67
C LEU A 234 -4.99 -6.77 15.94
N ALA A 235 -6.20 -7.32 15.83
CA ALA A 235 -7.33 -6.66 15.20
C ALA A 235 -7.73 -5.36 15.93
N LEU A 236 -7.46 -5.23 17.23
CA LEU A 236 -7.71 -4.01 17.99
C LEU A 236 -6.78 -2.84 17.64
N LEU A 237 -5.73 -3.04 16.81
CA LEU A 237 -4.64 -2.08 16.67
C LEU A 237 -4.71 -1.20 15.41
N HIS A 238 -5.47 -1.60 14.38
CA HIS A 238 -5.42 -0.94 13.06
C HIS A 238 -5.93 0.51 13.03
N HIS A 239 -6.66 0.94 14.05
CA HIS A 239 -7.09 2.32 14.23
C HIS A 239 -6.32 3.08 15.33
N GLU A 240 -5.33 2.44 15.98
CA GLU A 240 -4.44 3.14 16.90
C GLU A 240 -3.52 4.11 16.16
N ARG A 241 -3.09 5.17 16.83
CA ARG A 241 -2.23 6.23 16.27
C ARG A 241 -1.07 6.49 17.22
N GLN A 242 0.10 6.81 16.67
CA GLN A 242 1.35 6.97 17.42
C GLN A 242 1.27 8.00 18.55
N ASP A 243 0.46 9.03 18.39
CA ASP A 243 0.22 10.09 19.38
C ASP A 243 -0.83 9.73 20.44
N GLY A 244 -1.52 8.59 20.30
CA GLY A 244 -2.61 8.14 21.17
C GLY A 244 -3.98 8.72 20.83
N SER A 245 -4.13 9.43 19.71
CA SER A 245 -5.43 9.92 19.22
C SER A 245 -6.29 8.81 18.60
N GLY A 246 -5.74 7.61 18.45
CA GLY A 246 -6.42 6.45 17.90
C GLY A 246 -7.42 5.80 18.86
N TYR A 247 -8.00 4.70 18.44
CA TYR A 247 -8.95 3.91 19.20
C TYR A 247 -8.76 2.40 18.92
N PRO A 248 -9.26 1.49 19.77
CA PRO A 248 -10.16 1.69 20.91
C PRO A 248 -9.46 2.04 22.24
N ARG A 249 -8.13 1.86 22.34
CA ARG A 249 -7.38 1.95 23.60
C ARG A 249 -6.58 3.24 23.76
N GLY A 250 -6.37 4.01 22.69
CA GLY A 250 -5.52 5.20 22.68
C GLY A 250 -4.05 4.89 22.95
N LEU A 251 -3.55 3.76 22.42
CA LEU A 251 -2.17 3.32 22.56
C LEU A 251 -1.21 4.29 21.89
N LYS A 252 0.00 4.44 22.49
CA LYS A 252 1.02 5.36 22.00
C LYS A 252 2.31 4.65 21.63
N GLY A 253 2.94 5.13 20.56
CA GLY A 253 4.30 4.74 20.19
C GLY A 253 4.47 3.23 20.11
N GLU A 254 5.40 2.71 20.89
CA GLU A 254 5.79 1.28 20.91
C GLU A 254 4.68 0.33 21.37
N GLN A 255 3.67 0.82 22.09
CA GLN A 255 2.55 -0.02 22.55
C GLN A 255 1.73 -0.59 21.38
N ILE A 256 1.75 0.09 20.21
CA ILE A 256 1.06 -0.38 18.99
C ILE A 256 1.82 -1.55 18.35
N GLY A 257 3.14 -1.56 18.47
CA GLY A 257 4.02 -2.60 17.95
C GLY A 257 4.08 -2.65 16.41
N LEU A 258 4.87 -3.61 15.90
CA LEU A 258 5.13 -3.76 14.47
C LEU A 258 3.85 -4.06 13.67
N TYR A 259 3.11 -5.09 14.09
CA TYR A 259 1.93 -5.56 13.33
C TYR A 259 0.78 -4.56 13.33
N GLY A 260 0.54 -3.89 14.48
CA GLY A 260 -0.47 -2.82 14.57
C GLY A 260 -0.11 -1.62 13.69
N SER A 261 1.18 -1.25 13.65
CA SER A 261 1.66 -0.15 12.79
C SER A 261 1.55 -0.51 11.29
N ILE A 262 1.88 -1.75 10.89
CA ILE A 262 1.69 -2.24 9.52
C ILE A 262 0.19 -2.20 9.16
N ALA A 263 -0.68 -2.67 10.05
CA ALA A 263 -2.13 -2.69 9.86
C ALA A 263 -2.68 -1.27 9.68
N ALA A 264 -2.30 -0.33 10.55
CA ALA A 264 -2.75 1.05 10.49
C ALA A 264 -2.36 1.74 9.17
N ILE A 265 -1.11 1.56 8.71
CA ILE A 265 -0.60 2.15 7.47
C ILE A 265 -1.32 1.55 6.25
N SER A 266 -1.35 0.22 6.15
CA SER A 266 -1.95 -0.49 5.00
C SER A 266 -3.46 -0.23 4.88
N HIS A 267 -4.18 -0.27 6.00
CA HIS A 267 -5.61 0.02 6.07
C HIS A 267 -5.91 1.47 5.69
N THR A 268 -5.10 2.43 6.16
CA THR A 268 -5.29 3.84 5.81
C THR A 268 -5.00 4.09 4.34
N PHE A 269 -3.94 3.51 3.79
CA PHE A 269 -3.63 3.65 2.36
C PHE A 269 -4.77 3.13 1.48
N ASP A 270 -5.30 1.94 1.77
CA ASP A 270 -6.49 1.42 1.08
C ASP A 270 -7.68 2.36 1.25
N ALA A 271 -7.93 2.80 2.48
CA ALA A 271 -9.05 3.68 2.79
C ALA A 271 -9.03 5.02 2.00
N LEU A 272 -7.87 5.57 1.73
CA LEU A 272 -7.68 6.81 0.98
C LEU A 272 -7.76 6.60 -0.54
N THR A 273 -7.36 5.43 -1.04
CA THR A 273 -7.26 5.15 -2.48
C THR A 273 -8.44 4.36 -3.04
N ALA A 274 -9.28 3.76 -2.19
CA ALA A 274 -10.46 3.02 -2.63
C ALA A 274 -11.58 3.96 -3.11
N VAL A 275 -12.24 3.58 -4.20
CA VAL A 275 -13.42 4.29 -4.70
C VAL A 275 -14.55 4.19 -3.66
N ARG A 276 -15.06 5.32 -3.23
CA ARG A 276 -16.17 5.43 -2.28
C ARG A 276 -17.25 6.33 -2.86
N PRO A 277 -18.55 5.99 -2.71
CA PRO A 277 -19.62 6.83 -3.22
C PRO A 277 -19.68 8.24 -2.62
N TYR A 278 -19.03 8.45 -1.45
CA TYR A 278 -19.25 9.65 -0.61
C TYR A 278 -17.96 10.31 -0.12
N ALA A 279 -16.80 9.86 -0.56
CA ALA A 279 -15.53 10.47 -0.21
C ALA A 279 -14.69 10.67 -1.47
N GLU A 280 -13.99 11.79 -1.54
CA GLU A 280 -13.00 12.01 -2.58
C GLU A 280 -11.93 10.93 -2.52
N THR A 281 -11.77 10.21 -3.63
CA THR A 281 -10.72 9.19 -3.78
C THR A 281 -9.41 9.88 -4.07
N LEU A 282 -8.43 9.69 -3.21
CA LEU A 282 -7.09 10.24 -3.46
C LEU A 282 -6.35 9.39 -4.49
N SER A 283 -5.54 10.06 -5.32
CA SER A 283 -4.54 9.34 -6.10
C SER A 283 -3.58 8.60 -5.17
N PRO A 284 -3.00 7.47 -5.59
CA PRO A 284 -2.02 6.76 -4.77
C PRO A 284 -0.87 7.64 -4.29
N SER A 285 -0.36 8.55 -5.13
CA SER A 285 0.68 9.50 -4.77
C SER A 285 0.23 10.50 -3.70
N SER A 286 -1.02 10.98 -3.77
CA SER A 286 -1.61 11.86 -2.75
C SER A 286 -1.78 11.13 -1.42
N ALA A 287 -2.20 9.85 -1.44
CA ALA A 287 -2.32 9.02 -0.24
C ALA A 287 -0.97 8.74 0.42
N LEU A 288 0.09 8.46 -0.37
CA LEU A 288 1.45 8.33 0.14
C LEU A 288 1.97 9.64 0.74
N SER A 289 1.66 10.78 0.10
CA SER A 289 2.01 12.11 0.62
C SER A 289 1.29 12.41 1.94
N PHE A 290 0.03 11.98 2.09
CA PHE A 290 -0.70 12.06 3.35
C PHE A 290 0.00 11.25 4.45
N LEU A 291 0.28 9.96 4.21
CA LEU A 291 0.98 9.12 5.18
C LEU A 291 2.36 9.70 5.57
N TYR A 292 3.07 10.25 4.59
CA TYR A 292 4.37 10.89 4.85
C TYR A 292 4.26 12.12 5.76
N ARG A 293 3.23 12.95 5.60
CA ARG A 293 2.99 14.11 6.47
C ARG A 293 2.63 13.69 7.90
N GLU A 294 1.84 12.64 8.02
CA GLU A 294 1.36 12.12 9.31
C GLU A 294 2.36 11.19 10.02
N ARG A 295 3.55 10.95 9.42
CA ARG A 295 4.57 10.12 10.07
C ARG A 295 5.08 10.75 11.36
N GLY A 296 5.24 9.93 12.37
CA GLY A 296 5.70 10.34 13.71
C GLY A 296 4.60 10.94 14.61
N THR A 297 3.43 11.26 14.04
CA THR A 297 2.22 11.65 14.79
C THR A 297 1.15 10.57 14.66
N GLY A 298 0.57 10.41 13.49
CA GLY A 298 -0.43 9.37 13.25
C GLY A 298 0.17 7.98 13.05
N TYR A 299 1.33 7.88 12.41
CA TYR A 299 1.92 6.61 11.98
C TYR A 299 3.41 6.51 12.31
N HIS A 300 3.88 5.27 12.49
CA HIS A 300 5.28 4.98 12.75
C HIS A 300 6.19 5.46 11.60
N SER A 301 7.12 6.36 11.89
CA SER A 301 7.90 7.10 10.87
C SER A 301 8.64 6.18 9.92
N GLU A 302 9.45 5.26 10.45
CA GLU A 302 10.25 4.35 9.63
C GLU A 302 9.38 3.41 8.80
N LEU A 303 8.29 2.87 9.35
CA LEU A 303 7.37 2.00 8.61
C LEU A 303 6.63 2.76 7.50
N VAL A 304 6.27 4.02 7.68
CA VAL A 304 5.72 4.84 6.59
C VAL A 304 6.74 4.99 5.47
N GLU A 305 8.00 5.29 5.79
CA GLU A 305 9.06 5.42 4.79
C GLU A 305 9.32 4.09 4.05
N GLN A 306 9.32 2.97 4.77
CA GLN A 306 9.43 1.62 4.18
C GLN A 306 8.19 1.28 3.32
N PHE A 307 6.97 1.64 3.75
CA PHE A 307 5.75 1.42 2.98
C PHE A 307 5.74 2.20 1.66
N ILE A 308 6.15 3.49 1.71
CA ILE A 308 6.33 4.31 0.51
C ILE A 308 7.35 3.67 -0.44
N GLN A 309 8.42 3.08 0.11
CA GLN A 309 9.40 2.35 -0.67
C GLN A 309 8.86 1.06 -1.28
N CYS A 310 8.03 0.35 -0.54
CA CYS A 310 7.38 -0.88 -0.99
C CYS A 310 6.38 -0.63 -2.13
N VAL A 311 5.51 0.37 -1.96
CA VAL A 311 4.42 0.67 -2.91
C VAL A 311 4.93 1.41 -4.14
N GLY A 312 6.00 2.22 -4.01
CA GLY A 312 6.60 2.98 -5.10
C GLY A 312 5.86 4.28 -5.44
N ALA A 313 6.51 5.13 -6.24
CA ALA A 313 5.95 6.42 -6.68
C ALA A 313 4.76 6.26 -7.63
N PHE A 314 4.79 5.22 -8.45
CA PHE A 314 3.72 4.83 -9.38
C PHE A 314 3.26 3.41 -9.01
N PRO A 315 2.34 3.25 -8.07
CA PRO A 315 1.91 1.93 -7.62
C PRO A 315 1.42 1.04 -8.75
N VAL A 316 1.62 -0.26 -8.61
CA VAL A 316 1.09 -1.25 -9.55
C VAL A 316 -0.42 -1.07 -9.73
N GLY A 317 -0.88 -1.14 -10.98
CA GLY A 317 -2.26 -0.86 -11.37
C GLY A 317 -2.57 0.62 -11.64
N SER A 318 -1.63 1.55 -11.36
CA SER A 318 -1.82 2.97 -11.71
C SER A 318 -1.90 3.17 -13.22
N VAL A 319 -2.86 3.98 -13.66
CA VAL A 319 -2.95 4.45 -15.04
C VAL A 319 -2.03 5.67 -15.20
N VAL A 320 -1.19 5.66 -16.21
CA VAL A 320 -0.20 6.70 -16.47
C VAL A 320 -0.22 7.17 -17.92
N GLU A 321 -0.03 8.47 -18.11
CA GLU A 321 0.25 9.09 -19.42
C GLU A 321 1.75 9.24 -19.58
N LEU A 322 2.27 8.76 -20.70
CA LEU A 322 3.67 8.88 -21.07
C LEU A 322 3.96 10.21 -21.80
N ASN A 323 5.22 10.59 -21.92
CA ASN A 323 5.63 11.76 -22.69
C ASN A 323 5.36 11.65 -24.20
N SER A 324 5.09 10.45 -24.71
CA SER A 324 4.60 10.15 -26.05
C SER A 324 3.10 10.37 -26.24
N ALA A 325 2.36 10.80 -25.19
CA ALA A 325 0.91 10.83 -25.10
C ALA A 325 0.22 9.42 -25.10
N GLU A 326 0.97 8.33 -25.18
CA GLU A 326 0.45 6.99 -24.95
C GLU A 326 -0.02 6.84 -23.51
N VAL A 327 -1.05 6.01 -23.28
CA VAL A 327 -1.54 5.69 -21.95
C VAL A 327 -1.24 4.24 -21.63
N GLY A 328 -0.73 4.01 -20.44
CA GLY A 328 -0.36 2.67 -19.98
C GLY A 328 -0.76 2.40 -18.53
N ILE A 329 -0.63 1.15 -18.13
CA ILE A 329 -0.83 0.65 -16.77
C ILE A 329 0.51 0.20 -16.21
N VAL A 330 0.84 0.63 -15.01
CA VAL A 330 2.01 0.14 -14.28
C VAL A 330 1.78 -1.32 -13.90
N ILE A 331 2.64 -2.22 -14.40
CA ILE A 331 2.49 -3.67 -14.18
C ILE A 331 3.51 -4.24 -13.19
N ALA A 332 4.65 -3.59 -13.02
CA ALA A 332 5.67 -4.00 -12.05
C ALA A 332 6.49 -2.80 -11.57
N GLN A 333 6.90 -2.86 -10.30
CA GLN A 333 7.77 -1.87 -9.68
C GLN A 333 9.24 -2.13 -10.01
N ASN A 334 10.04 -1.05 -9.99
CA ASN A 334 11.48 -1.14 -9.92
C ASN A 334 11.94 -0.67 -8.53
N LEU A 335 12.41 -1.59 -7.72
CA LEU A 335 12.81 -1.29 -6.33
C LEU A 335 14.09 -0.41 -6.24
N VAL A 336 14.90 -0.37 -7.30
CA VAL A 336 16.14 0.42 -7.37
C VAL A 336 15.86 1.80 -7.99
N ARG A 337 15.24 1.82 -9.18
CA ARG A 337 14.86 3.03 -9.90
C ARG A 337 13.36 3.25 -9.88
N ARG A 338 12.83 3.64 -8.74
CA ARG A 338 11.39 3.68 -8.41
C ARG A 338 10.53 4.58 -9.30
N LEU A 339 11.14 5.50 -10.03
CA LEU A 339 10.46 6.34 -11.03
C LEU A 339 10.47 5.73 -12.43
N LYS A 340 11.04 4.52 -12.59
CA LYS A 340 11.14 3.78 -13.85
C LYS A 340 10.50 2.39 -13.74
N PRO A 341 9.18 2.32 -13.50
CA PRO A 341 8.47 1.04 -13.44
C PRO A 341 8.36 0.39 -14.83
N ARG A 342 7.84 -0.82 -14.88
CA ARG A 342 7.39 -1.45 -16.11
C ARG A 342 5.95 -1.04 -16.40
N VAL A 343 5.68 -0.59 -17.62
CA VAL A 343 4.39 -0.08 -18.06
C VAL A 343 3.91 -0.87 -19.25
N MET A 344 2.66 -1.35 -19.19
CA MET A 344 1.97 -1.91 -20.34
C MET A 344 1.15 -0.81 -20.99
N VAL A 345 1.50 -0.44 -22.22
CA VAL A 345 0.79 0.55 -23.02
C VAL A 345 -0.51 -0.06 -23.55
N VAL A 346 -1.62 0.60 -23.27
CA VAL A 346 -2.98 0.14 -23.61
C VAL A 346 -3.70 1.04 -24.61
N LEU A 347 -3.31 2.33 -24.68
CA LEU A 347 -3.81 3.27 -25.69
C LEU A 347 -2.62 3.93 -26.41
N ASP A 348 -2.76 4.16 -27.71
CA ASP A 348 -1.82 4.96 -28.49
C ASP A 348 -1.91 6.46 -28.16
N GLY A 349 -1.04 7.29 -28.79
CA GLY A 349 -1.05 8.74 -28.57
C GLY A 349 -2.28 9.47 -29.09
N GLN A 350 -3.16 8.81 -29.82
CA GLN A 350 -4.46 9.31 -30.29
C GLN A 350 -5.62 8.82 -29.41
N GLY A 351 -5.34 7.96 -28.41
CA GLY A 351 -6.36 7.39 -27.52
C GLY A 351 -7.03 6.11 -28.04
N ASN A 352 -6.53 5.51 -29.11
CA ASN A 352 -7.07 4.25 -29.63
C ASN A 352 -6.50 3.06 -28.86
N PRO A 353 -7.28 1.98 -28.62
CA PRO A 353 -6.77 0.75 -28.02
C PRO A 353 -5.62 0.15 -28.82
N MET A 354 -4.54 -0.18 -28.16
CA MET A 354 -3.34 -0.78 -28.75
C MET A 354 -3.37 -2.30 -28.57
N ARG A 355 -3.33 -3.05 -29.66
CA ARG A 355 -3.18 -4.52 -29.65
C ARG A 355 -2.20 -4.96 -30.73
N PRO A 356 -1.21 -5.83 -30.45
CA PRO A 356 -0.84 -6.35 -29.11
C PRO A 356 -0.34 -5.24 -28.20
N HIS A 357 -0.49 -5.42 -26.86
CA HIS A 357 0.01 -4.46 -25.89
C HIS A 357 1.52 -4.37 -25.91
N LYS A 358 2.05 -3.15 -25.85
CA LYS A 358 3.48 -2.86 -25.79
C LYS A 358 3.91 -2.78 -24.33
N ILE A 359 4.89 -3.59 -23.93
CA ILE A 359 5.47 -3.52 -22.59
C ILE A 359 6.74 -2.69 -22.66
N LEU A 360 6.78 -1.62 -21.85
CA LEU A 360 7.93 -0.71 -21.69
C LEU A 360 8.56 -0.94 -20.32
N ASP A 361 9.79 -1.39 -20.32
CA ASP A 361 10.64 -1.41 -19.13
C ASP A 361 11.39 -0.07 -19.09
N LEU A 362 10.88 0.89 -18.28
CA LEU A 362 11.45 2.24 -18.24
C LEU A 362 12.87 2.26 -17.66
N ASP A 363 13.28 1.20 -16.94
CA ASP A 363 14.64 1.07 -16.43
C ASP A 363 15.67 0.90 -17.57
N LYS A 364 15.27 0.30 -18.69
CA LYS A 364 16.09 0.12 -19.87
C LYS A 364 16.15 1.34 -20.79
N ASP A 365 15.59 2.46 -20.34
CA ASP A 365 15.55 3.72 -21.07
C ASP A 365 15.06 3.57 -22.54
N PRO A 366 13.91 2.88 -22.78
CA PRO A 366 13.36 2.77 -24.12
C PRO A 366 13.10 4.18 -24.68
N LYS A 367 13.23 4.34 -26.00
CA LYS A 367 13.19 5.64 -26.66
C LYS A 367 11.86 5.89 -27.35
N VAL A 368 11.29 7.10 -27.15
CA VAL A 368 10.20 7.66 -27.96
C VAL A 368 10.76 8.14 -29.30
N ARG A 369 11.92 8.82 -29.25
CA ARG A 369 12.73 9.33 -30.36
C ARG A 369 14.20 9.07 -30.03
N PRO A 370 15.13 9.12 -31.00
CA PRO A 370 16.53 8.78 -30.78
C PRO A 370 17.15 9.36 -29.50
N ASP A 371 16.82 10.61 -29.18
CA ASP A 371 17.39 11.34 -28.03
C ASP A 371 16.40 11.51 -26.85
N GLU A 372 15.19 10.97 -26.95
CA GLU A 372 14.15 11.16 -25.96
C GLU A 372 13.69 9.81 -25.36
N PRO A 373 14.08 9.49 -24.10
CA PRO A 373 13.58 8.31 -23.42
C PRO A 373 12.10 8.45 -23.03
N TYR A 374 11.39 7.31 -22.95
CA TYR A 374 10.07 7.26 -22.35
C TYR A 374 10.10 7.68 -20.88
N ARG A 375 9.12 8.49 -20.48
CA ARG A 375 8.92 8.94 -19.09
C ARG A 375 7.43 9.02 -18.78
N ILE A 376 7.07 8.75 -17.54
CA ILE A 376 5.73 9.02 -17.05
C ILE A 376 5.59 10.54 -16.89
N ARG A 377 4.57 11.12 -17.55
CA ARG A 377 4.24 12.53 -17.48
C ARG A 377 3.34 12.83 -16.29
N ARG A 378 2.32 11.97 -16.06
CA ARG A 378 1.37 12.09 -14.96
C ARG A 378 0.62 10.78 -14.71
N THR A 379 0.06 10.63 -13.51
CA THR A 379 -0.95 9.63 -13.22
C THR A 379 -2.33 10.13 -13.67
N MET A 380 -3.18 9.21 -14.09
CA MET A 380 -4.55 9.46 -14.52
C MET A 380 -5.53 8.69 -13.62
N GLU A 381 -6.76 9.17 -13.55
CA GLU A 381 -7.84 8.41 -12.90
C GLU A 381 -8.21 7.19 -13.74
N GLN A 382 -8.40 6.06 -13.08
CA GLN A 382 -8.75 4.80 -13.75
C GLN A 382 -10.10 4.88 -14.48
N SER A 383 -11.03 5.72 -14.02
CA SER A 383 -12.32 6.00 -14.67
C SER A 383 -12.20 6.55 -16.08
N LYS A 384 -11.06 7.17 -16.42
CA LYS A 384 -10.75 7.71 -17.74
C LYS A 384 -10.22 6.67 -18.74
N LEU A 385 -9.96 5.45 -18.27
CA LEU A 385 -9.52 4.35 -19.14
C LEU A 385 -10.74 3.65 -19.75
N GLN A 386 -10.95 3.81 -21.06
CA GLN A 386 -12.05 3.17 -21.80
C GLN A 386 -11.79 1.70 -22.18
N VAL A 387 -10.72 1.10 -21.65
CA VAL A 387 -10.35 -0.30 -21.89
C VAL A 387 -10.75 -1.13 -20.68
N ASP A 388 -11.40 -2.29 -20.92
CA ASP A 388 -11.68 -3.24 -19.83
C ASP A 388 -10.37 -3.85 -19.33
N PRO A 389 -9.98 -3.60 -18.09
CA PRO A 389 -8.73 -4.14 -17.55
C PRO A 389 -8.65 -5.67 -17.61
N ARG A 390 -9.81 -6.37 -17.66
CA ARG A 390 -9.86 -7.83 -17.73
C ARG A 390 -9.39 -8.39 -19.06
N GLU A 391 -9.45 -7.59 -20.14
CA GLU A 391 -8.98 -7.97 -21.48
C GLU A 391 -7.47 -7.81 -21.67
N LEU A 392 -6.77 -7.25 -20.66
CA LEU A 392 -5.36 -6.91 -20.80
C LEU A 392 -4.41 -8.10 -20.65
N PHE A 393 -4.89 -9.21 -20.09
CA PHE A 393 -4.08 -10.39 -19.76
C PHE A 393 -4.68 -11.71 -20.29
N LEU A 394 -5.66 -11.63 -21.22
CA LEU A 394 -6.22 -12.78 -21.93
C LEU A 394 -5.52 -12.99 -23.26
#